data_f9773a99da6c8e94272b6fd7fe104921
#
_entry.id   f9773a99da6c8e94272b6fd7fe104921
#
_cell.length_a   1.000
_cell.length_b   1.000
_cell.length_c   1.000
_cell.angle_alpha   90.00
_cell.angle_beta   90.00
_cell.angle_gamma   90.00
#
_symmetry.space_group_name_H-M   'P 1'
#
loop_
_entity.id
_entity.type
_entity.pdbx_description
1 polymer ?
#
loop_
_entity_poly.entity_id
_entity_poly.type
_entity_poly.pdbx_seq_one_letter_code
_entity_poly.pdbx_strand_id
1 'polypeptide(L)'
;MVVCNNIEDYKIIHALRAHGWDRGLFKKNNRNFNFVNSGFNLRPLDLTAAIGLSQFKRLNGMNKIRSDNRNRIINSLKKSLLWSEQFTFLDPIKKLKPSWFGLPILINKNYLKNKKKFLSYLNKNGIETRPIISGNFLNQPSIKLYGLNENKKKFKNAQEIEDRGFFIGLHPHKINENTLKYLVSKLLQVGNII
;
A
#
# COMPACT_ATOMS: atom_id res chain seq x y z
N MET A 1 8.94 -12.22 -2.18
CA MET A 1 10.16 -12.60 -2.92
C MET A 1 11.32 -11.83 -2.30
N VAL A 2 12.45 -12.49 -2.04
CA VAL A 2 13.68 -11.84 -1.56
C VAL A 2 14.65 -11.80 -2.73
N VAL A 3 15.30 -10.66 -2.94
CA VAL A 3 16.29 -10.44 -4.00
C VAL A 3 17.58 -9.97 -3.33
N CYS A 4 18.71 -10.52 -3.74
CA CYS A 4 20.04 -10.15 -3.23
C CYS A 4 21.04 -10.07 -4.38
N ASN A 5 22.09 -9.28 -4.20
CA ASN A 5 23.15 -9.08 -5.19
C ASN A 5 24.40 -9.93 -4.90
N ASN A 6 24.43 -10.59 -3.75
CA ASN A 6 25.57 -11.38 -3.28
C ASN A 6 25.22 -12.86 -3.34
N ILE A 7 26.14 -13.67 -3.87
CA ILE A 7 25.95 -15.12 -4.00
C ILE A 7 25.93 -15.83 -2.64
N GLU A 8 26.66 -15.36 -1.66
CA GLU A 8 26.67 -15.94 -0.33
C GLU A 8 25.34 -15.67 0.40
N ASP A 9 24.80 -14.46 0.29
CA ASP A 9 23.45 -14.13 0.80
C ASP A 9 22.38 -14.99 0.13
N TYR A 10 22.49 -15.22 -1.19
CA TYR A 10 21.60 -16.12 -1.92
C TYR A 10 21.64 -17.55 -1.34
N LYS A 11 22.83 -18.10 -1.09
CA LYS A 11 23.00 -19.46 -0.52
C LYS A 11 22.35 -19.55 0.86
N ILE A 12 22.59 -18.56 1.72
CA ILE A 12 22.02 -18.50 3.07
C ILE A 12 20.48 -18.45 2.99
N ILE A 13 19.92 -17.52 2.23
CA ILE A 13 18.46 -17.32 2.09
C ILE A 13 17.81 -18.57 1.49
N HIS A 14 18.46 -19.20 0.50
CA HIS A 14 17.96 -20.40 -0.14
C HIS A 14 17.92 -21.59 0.84
N ALA A 15 18.95 -21.77 1.67
CA ALA A 15 18.97 -22.79 2.71
C ALA A 15 17.91 -22.52 3.78
N LEU A 16 17.83 -21.27 4.29
CA LEU A 16 16.84 -20.86 5.31
C LEU A 16 15.40 -21.12 4.87
N ARG A 17 15.06 -20.93 3.60
CA ARG A 17 13.74 -21.22 3.03
C ARG A 17 13.32 -22.67 3.16
N ALA A 18 14.28 -23.59 3.23
CA ALA A 18 14.08 -25.04 3.19
C ALA A 18 14.74 -25.74 4.38
N HIS A 19 14.40 -25.34 5.59
CA HIS A 19 14.89 -25.92 6.86
C HIS A 19 16.40 -25.79 7.10
N GLY A 20 17.11 -24.93 6.37
CA GLY A 20 18.57 -24.88 6.41
C GLY A 20 19.27 -25.89 5.51
N TRP A 21 18.54 -26.57 4.63
CA TRP A 21 19.05 -27.58 3.72
C TRP A 21 19.74 -26.98 2.51
N ASP A 22 20.96 -27.45 2.19
CA ASP A 22 21.77 -26.95 1.08
C ASP A 22 21.47 -27.58 -0.29
N ARG A 23 20.33 -28.23 -0.45
CA ARG A 23 19.92 -28.90 -1.68
C ARG A 23 20.11 -28.02 -2.92
N GLY A 24 21.01 -28.46 -3.81
CA GLY A 24 21.28 -27.79 -5.08
C GLY A 24 22.18 -26.56 -5.00
N LEU A 25 22.69 -26.20 -3.81
CA LEU A 25 23.57 -25.04 -3.62
C LEU A 25 25.06 -25.35 -3.72
N PHE A 26 25.45 -26.57 -3.37
CA PHE A 26 26.86 -26.98 -3.33
C PHE A 26 27.07 -28.23 -4.18
N LYS A 27 28.29 -28.39 -4.69
CA LYS A 27 28.70 -29.62 -5.34
C LYS A 27 28.48 -30.78 -4.37
N LYS A 28 27.94 -31.89 -4.90
CA LYS A 28 27.57 -33.10 -4.15
C LYS A 28 28.57 -33.44 -3.04
N ASN A 29 28.20 -33.13 -1.79
CA ASN A 29 28.71 -33.90 -0.67
C ASN A 29 28.02 -35.25 -0.73
N ASN A 30 28.74 -36.34 -0.38
CA ASN A 30 28.21 -37.71 -0.35
C ASN A 30 27.04 -37.93 0.65
N ARG A 31 26.48 -36.83 1.22
CA ARG A 31 25.35 -36.86 2.14
C ARG A 31 24.07 -36.47 1.39
N ASN A 32 23.06 -37.33 1.47
CA ASN A 32 21.75 -37.07 0.87
C ASN A 32 21.02 -35.86 1.51
N PHE A 33 21.30 -35.57 2.79
CA PHE A 33 20.76 -34.48 3.56
C PHE A 33 21.91 -33.80 4.31
N ASN A 34 22.13 -32.51 4.01
CA ASN A 34 23.10 -31.68 4.68
C ASN A 34 22.45 -30.38 5.08
N PHE A 35 22.28 -30.16 6.39
CA PHE A 35 21.71 -28.97 6.96
C PHE A 35 22.84 -28.03 7.41
N VAL A 36 23.01 -26.94 6.73
CA VAL A 36 24.09 -25.95 6.96
C VAL A 36 23.65 -24.82 7.89
N ASN A 37 22.34 -24.74 8.18
CA ASN A 37 21.78 -23.77 9.11
C ASN A 37 20.45 -24.31 9.67
N SER A 38 19.91 -23.66 10.70
CA SER A 38 18.47 -23.75 11.02
C SER A 38 17.67 -23.00 9.94
N GLY A 39 16.39 -23.34 9.76
CA GLY A 39 15.60 -22.67 8.73
C GLY A 39 14.09 -22.87 8.89
N PHE A 40 13.36 -22.32 7.94
CA PHE A 40 11.90 -22.29 7.91
C PHE A 40 11.37 -23.24 6.83
N ASN A 41 10.10 -23.57 6.89
CA ASN A 41 9.40 -24.23 5.80
C ASN A 41 8.64 -23.20 4.95
N LEU A 42 9.35 -22.54 4.02
CA LEU A 42 8.82 -21.43 3.20
C LEU A 42 8.92 -21.72 1.70
N ARG A 43 8.80 -22.97 1.30
CA ARG A 43 8.84 -23.33 -0.11
C ARG A 43 7.59 -22.81 -0.82
N PRO A 44 7.74 -22.09 -1.96
CA PRO A 44 6.61 -21.69 -2.76
C PRO A 44 5.95 -22.90 -3.41
N LEU A 45 4.62 -22.81 -3.58
CA LEU A 45 3.86 -23.80 -4.33
C LEU A 45 3.85 -23.44 -5.81
N ASP A 46 3.95 -24.41 -6.70
CA ASP A 46 3.88 -24.22 -8.15
C ASP A 46 2.54 -23.61 -8.58
N LEU A 47 1.45 -23.95 -7.88
CA LEU A 47 0.13 -23.32 -8.09
C LEU A 47 0.17 -21.81 -7.89
N THR A 48 0.84 -21.34 -6.83
CA THR A 48 1.01 -19.89 -6.57
C THR A 48 1.81 -19.23 -7.69
N ALA A 49 2.86 -19.90 -8.19
CA ALA A 49 3.66 -19.40 -9.30
C ALA A 49 2.84 -19.34 -10.61
N ALA A 50 2.02 -20.34 -10.91
CA ALA A 50 1.16 -20.37 -12.08
C ALA A 50 0.14 -19.22 -12.08
N ILE A 51 -0.50 -18.97 -10.94
CA ILE A 51 -1.41 -17.81 -10.76
C ILE A 51 -0.62 -16.51 -10.95
N GLY A 52 0.57 -16.41 -10.34
CA GLY A 52 1.45 -15.24 -10.45
C GLY A 52 1.82 -14.93 -11.90
N LEU A 53 2.21 -15.93 -12.68
CA LEU A 53 2.55 -15.77 -14.11
C LEU A 53 1.36 -15.26 -14.91
N SER A 54 0.16 -15.77 -14.65
CA SER A 54 -1.08 -15.30 -15.29
C SER A 54 -1.35 -13.82 -14.99
N GLN A 55 -1.19 -13.41 -13.73
CA GLN A 55 -1.38 -12.01 -13.31
C GLN A 55 -0.29 -11.07 -13.86
N PHE A 56 0.96 -11.56 -13.91
CA PHE A 56 2.10 -10.78 -14.39
C PHE A 56 1.91 -10.28 -15.82
N LYS A 57 1.32 -11.08 -16.71
CA LYS A 57 1.00 -10.67 -18.08
C LYS A 57 0.10 -9.44 -18.14
N ARG A 58 -0.74 -9.20 -17.14
CA ARG A 58 -1.71 -8.09 -17.07
C ARG A 58 -1.19 -6.89 -16.26
N LEU A 59 -0.06 -7.02 -15.57
CA LEU A 59 0.42 -6.06 -14.59
C LEU A 59 0.52 -4.63 -15.15
N ASN A 60 1.15 -4.46 -16.31
CA ASN A 60 1.34 -3.14 -16.93
C ASN A 60 0.00 -2.47 -17.28
N GLY A 61 -0.95 -3.24 -17.81
CA GLY A 61 -2.30 -2.74 -18.11
C GLY A 61 -3.03 -2.31 -16.84
N MET A 62 -2.99 -3.13 -15.79
CA MET A 62 -3.62 -2.81 -14.50
C MET A 62 -3.01 -1.55 -13.86
N ASN A 63 -1.69 -1.41 -13.89
CA ASN A 63 -1.01 -0.23 -13.35
C ASN A 63 -1.38 1.04 -14.10
N LYS A 64 -1.46 0.98 -15.43
CA LYS A 64 -1.93 2.10 -16.27
C LYS A 64 -3.35 2.50 -15.90
N ILE A 65 -4.28 1.54 -15.85
CA ILE A 65 -5.68 1.82 -15.52
C ILE A 65 -5.82 2.45 -14.12
N ARG A 66 -5.10 1.95 -13.11
CA ARG A 66 -5.11 2.54 -11.76
C ARG A 66 -4.61 3.99 -11.78
N SER A 67 -3.54 4.27 -12.52
CA SER A 67 -3.02 5.63 -12.68
C SER A 67 -4.03 6.55 -13.38
N ASP A 68 -4.69 6.06 -14.43
CA ASP A 68 -5.71 6.80 -15.16
C ASP A 68 -6.93 7.07 -14.28
N ASN A 69 -7.41 6.07 -13.54
CA ASN A 69 -8.51 6.23 -12.59
C ASN A 69 -8.17 7.27 -11.51
N ARG A 70 -6.97 7.21 -10.92
CA ARG A 70 -6.48 8.21 -9.97
C ARG A 70 -6.58 9.62 -10.56
N ASN A 71 -6.03 9.82 -11.73
CA ASN A 71 -5.99 11.13 -12.38
C ASN A 71 -7.40 11.65 -12.72
N ARG A 72 -8.29 10.77 -13.20
CA ARG A 72 -9.69 11.10 -13.46
C ARG A 72 -10.41 11.55 -12.20
N ILE A 73 -10.26 10.83 -11.08
CA ILE A 73 -10.88 11.20 -9.80
C ILE A 73 -10.38 12.57 -9.34
N ILE A 74 -9.07 12.78 -9.30
CA ILE A 74 -8.47 14.05 -8.84
C ILE A 74 -8.91 15.21 -9.74
N ASN A 75 -8.84 15.04 -11.06
CA ASN A 75 -9.22 16.07 -12.01
C ASN A 75 -10.72 16.42 -11.91
N SER A 76 -11.58 15.42 -11.72
CA SER A 76 -13.01 15.64 -11.56
C SER A 76 -13.35 16.36 -10.25
N LEU A 77 -12.64 16.05 -9.16
CA LEU A 77 -12.76 16.79 -7.90
C LEU A 77 -12.36 18.25 -8.08
N LYS A 78 -11.18 18.51 -8.64
CA LYS A 78 -10.64 19.87 -8.82
C LYS A 78 -11.44 20.74 -9.80
N LYS A 79 -12.15 20.12 -10.76
CA LYS A 79 -13.04 20.83 -11.71
C LYS A 79 -14.42 21.13 -11.15
N SER A 80 -14.80 20.58 -10.02
CA SER A 80 -16.11 20.82 -9.43
C SER A 80 -16.20 22.23 -8.86
N LEU A 81 -17.35 22.88 -9.02
CA LEU A 81 -17.66 24.16 -8.38
C LEU A 81 -17.68 24.08 -6.84
N LEU A 82 -17.86 22.89 -6.30
CA LEU A 82 -17.82 22.61 -4.85
C LEU A 82 -16.41 22.36 -4.33
N TRP A 83 -15.40 22.41 -5.20
CA TRP A 83 -14.01 22.23 -4.78
C TRP A 83 -13.50 23.47 -4.03
N SER A 84 -13.11 23.28 -2.78
CA SER A 84 -12.53 24.29 -1.89
C SER A 84 -11.26 23.78 -1.21
N GLU A 85 -10.45 23.03 -1.95
CA GLU A 85 -9.19 22.44 -1.46
C GLU A 85 -9.37 21.55 -0.22
N GLN A 86 -10.50 20.84 -0.15
CA GLN A 86 -10.81 19.96 0.98
C GLN A 86 -9.77 18.86 1.20
N PHE A 87 -9.02 18.51 0.15
CA PHE A 87 -8.06 17.42 0.15
C PHE A 87 -6.73 17.82 -0.46
N THR A 88 -5.65 17.23 0.07
CA THR A 88 -4.33 17.20 -0.55
C THR A 88 -4.06 15.80 -1.08
N PHE A 89 -3.55 15.72 -2.30
CA PHE A 89 -3.18 14.47 -2.96
C PHE A 89 -1.67 14.37 -3.07
N LEU A 90 -1.16 13.14 -2.97
CA LEU A 90 0.25 12.86 -3.16
C LEU A 90 0.56 12.81 -4.65
N ASP A 91 1.44 13.68 -5.11
CA ASP A 91 1.96 13.63 -6.49
C ASP A 91 3.23 12.78 -6.55
N PRO A 92 3.41 11.97 -7.61
CA PRO A 92 4.60 11.17 -7.77
C PRO A 92 5.83 12.06 -7.97
N ILE A 93 6.95 11.66 -7.39
CA ILE A 93 8.25 12.30 -7.65
C ILE A 93 8.57 12.17 -9.14
N LYS A 94 9.14 13.22 -9.75
CA LYS A 94 9.56 13.21 -11.16
C LYS A 94 10.36 11.94 -11.46
N LYS A 95 10.07 11.31 -12.59
CA LYS A 95 10.64 10.02 -13.07
C LYS A 95 10.13 8.75 -12.38
N LEU A 96 9.33 8.82 -11.31
CA LEU A 96 8.69 7.64 -10.74
C LEU A 96 7.34 7.36 -11.43
N LYS A 97 7.10 6.08 -11.72
CA LYS A 97 5.82 5.57 -12.21
C LYS A 97 5.24 4.64 -11.13
N PRO A 98 4.56 5.17 -10.12
CA PRO A 98 4.06 4.34 -9.02
C PRO A 98 2.94 3.42 -9.49
N SER A 99 2.93 2.22 -8.94
CA SER A 99 1.80 1.30 -9.05
C SER A 99 0.79 1.63 -7.94
N TRP A 100 -0.20 2.43 -8.27
CA TRP A 100 -1.20 2.89 -7.31
C TRP A 100 -2.11 1.75 -6.86
N PHE A 101 -1.94 1.28 -5.63
CA PHE A 101 -2.87 0.34 -4.99
C PHE A 101 -4.18 1.04 -4.56
N GLY A 102 -4.06 2.27 -4.09
CA GLY A 102 -5.15 3.13 -3.69
C GLY A 102 -4.82 4.59 -3.93
N LEU A 103 -5.80 5.46 -3.79
CA LEU A 103 -5.66 6.91 -3.80
C LEU A 103 -5.47 7.41 -2.37
N PRO A 104 -4.24 7.75 -1.95
CA PRO A 104 -4.01 8.36 -0.65
C PRO A 104 -4.52 9.81 -0.67
N ILE A 105 -5.24 10.18 0.38
CA ILE A 105 -5.90 11.46 0.52
C ILE A 105 -5.59 12.00 1.92
N LEU A 106 -5.16 13.26 2.00
CA LEU A 106 -5.06 14.00 3.26
C LEU A 106 -6.20 15.02 3.32
N ILE A 107 -7.04 14.94 4.34
CA ILE A 107 -8.09 15.92 4.60
C ILE A 107 -7.43 17.24 5.01
N ASN A 108 -7.87 18.37 4.44
CA ASN A 108 -7.39 19.69 4.84
C ASN A 108 -7.74 19.95 6.32
N LYS A 109 -6.85 20.63 7.03
CA LYS A 109 -6.96 20.91 8.48
C LYS A 109 -8.31 21.53 8.86
N ASN A 110 -8.85 22.39 8.00
CA ASN A 110 -10.14 23.04 8.23
C ASN A 110 -11.32 22.05 8.35
N TYR A 111 -11.19 20.86 7.77
CA TYR A 111 -12.22 19.81 7.77
C TYR A 111 -11.88 18.63 8.68
N LEU A 112 -10.78 18.71 9.43
CA LEU A 112 -10.26 17.57 10.22
C LEU A 112 -11.26 17.10 11.29
N LYS A 113 -11.98 18.01 11.92
CA LYS A 113 -13.04 17.71 12.90
C LYS A 113 -14.11 16.76 12.35
N ASN A 114 -14.35 16.81 11.04
CA ASN A 114 -15.34 16.00 10.37
C ASN A 114 -14.82 14.60 9.96
N LYS A 115 -13.51 14.34 10.05
CA LYS A 115 -12.89 13.12 9.50
C LYS A 115 -13.64 11.85 9.89
N LYS A 116 -13.88 11.61 11.19
CA LYS A 116 -14.53 10.37 11.66
C LYS A 116 -15.93 10.19 11.09
N LYS A 117 -16.75 11.25 11.12
CA LYS A 117 -18.12 11.24 10.56
C LYS A 117 -18.06 11.06 9.04
N PHE A 118 -17.11 11.73 8.38
CA PHE A 118 -16.93 11.65 6.94
C PHE A 118 -16.54 10.26 6.45
N LEU A 119 -15.57 9.61 7.08
CA LEU A 119 -15.19 8.23 6.73
C LEU A 119 -16.35 7.25 6.96
N SER A 120 -17.10 7.43 8.06
CA SER A 120 -18.32 6.65 8.29
C SER A 120 -19.37 6.88 7.19
N TYR A 121 -19.57 8.13 6.78
CA TYR A 121 -20.45 8.48 5.68
C TYR A 121 -20.04 7.81 4.37
N LEU A 122 -18.76 7.86 3.99
CA LEU A 122 -18.25 7.21 2.79
C LEU A 122 -18.51 5.70 2.82
N ASN A 123 -18.17 5.04 3.92
CA ASN A 123 -18.39 3.59 4.08
C ASN A 123 -19.87 3.22 3.99
N LYS A 124 -20.78 3.99 4.61
CA LYS A 124 -22.23 3.80 4.51
C LYS A 124 -22.76 3.98 3.07
N ASN A 125 -22.06 4.77 2.25
CA ASN A 125 -22.38 4.96 0.83
C ASN A 125 -21.60 4.01 -0.10
N GLY A 126 -21.07 2.89 0.42
CA GLY A 126 -20.39 1.87 -0.37
C GLY A 126 -18.99 2.25 -0.84
N ILE A 127 -18.40 3.32 -0.31
CA ILE A 127 -17.02 3.74 -0.60
C ILE A 127 -16.14 3.31 0.56
N GLU A 128 -15.51 2.15 0.43
CA GLU A 128 -14.60 1.62 1.45
C GLU A 128 -13.40 2.54 1.64
N THR A 129 -13.15 2.91 2.89
CA THR A 129 -12.00 3.73 3.27
C THR A 129 -11.10 2.96 4.22
N ARG A 130 -9.80 3.18 4.11
CA ARG A 130 -8.79 2.58 5.00
C ARG A 130 -7.83 3.66 5.50
N PRO A 131 -7.29 3.52 6.72
CA PRO A 131 -6.19 4.36 7.16
C PRO A 131 -4.95 4.10 6.30
N ILE A 132 -4.06 5.08 6.21
CA ILE A 132 -2.75 4.89 5.56
C ILE A 132 -1.89 4.07 6.52
N ILE A 133 -2.09 2.75 6.48
CA ILE A 133 -1.48 1.73 7.34
C ILE A 133 -1.50 2.16 8.82
N SER A 134 -0.32 2.28 9.44
CA SER A 134 -0.15 2.65 10.85
C SER A 134 0.03 4.16 11.07
N GLY A 135 0.10 4.96 10.01
CA GLY A 135 0.43 6.38 10.14
C GLY A 135 1.81 6.58 10.77
N ASN A 136 1.86 7.18 11.96
CA ASN A 136 3.10 7.32 12.72
C ASN A 136 3.40 6.04 13.52
N PHE A 137 4.35 5.26 13.06
CA PHE A 137 4.69 3.98 13.68
C PHE A 137 5.15 4.12 15.15
N LEU A 138 5.65 5.30 15.56
CA LEU A 138 5.98 5.59 16.96
C LEU A 138 4.78 5.54 17.93
N ASN A 139 3.55 5.51 17.40
CA ASN A 139 2.35 5.33 18.20
C ASN A 139 1.99 3.86 18.43
N GLN A 140 2.72 2.91 17.81
CA GLN A 140 2.45 1.49 17.93
C GLN A 140 3.05 0.89 19.20
N PRO A 141 2.36 -0.08 19.84
CA PRO A 141 2.85 -0.73 21.06
C PRO A 141 4.23 -1.39 20.91
N SER A 142 4.55 -1.91 19.73
CA SER A 142 5.83 -2.55 19.41
C SER A 142 7.04 -1.64 19.63
N ILE A 143 6.89 -0.33 19.48
CA ILE A 143 7.97 0.65 19.75
C ILE A 143 8.46 0.54 21.20
N LYS A 144 7.54 0.42 22.15
CA LYS A 144 7.88 0.23 23.57
C LYS A 144 8.51 -1.13 23.82
N LEU A 145 7.99 -2.18 23.17
CA LEU A 145 8.49 -3.55 23.30
C LEU A 145 9.96 -3.66 22.88
N TYR A 146 10.35 -2.96 21.80
CA TYR A 146 11.73 -2.98 21.30
C TYR A 146 12.61 -1.84 21.84
N GLY A 147 12.13 -1.07 22.79
CA GLY A 147 12.92 0.02 23.40
C GLY A 147 13.24 1.18 22.44
N LEU A 148 12.51 1.32 21.35
CA LEU A 148 12.75 2.33 20.32
C LEU A 148 12.07 3.67 20.72
N ASN A 149 12.63 4.34 21.73
CA ASN A 149 12.06 5.58 22.28
C ASN A 149 12.53 6.81 21.51
N GLU A 150 12.06 7.00 20.29
CA GLU A 150 12.34 8.21 19.52
C GLU A 150 11.37 9.35 19.84
N ASN A 151 11.87 10.59 19.71
CA ASN A 151 11.05 11.77 19.91
C ASN A 151 10.02 11.91 18.77
N LYS A 152 8.74 11.72 19.06
CA LYS A 152 7.63 11.82 18.10
C LYS A 152 7.59 13.14 17.33
N LYS A 153 8.09 14.24 17.92
CA LYS A 153 8.14 15.56 17.28
C LYS A 153 9.08 15.60 16.06
N LYS A 154 10.04 14.68 15.96
CA LYS A 154 10.91 14.56 14.76
C LYS A 154 10.14 14.07 13.52
N PHE A 155 9.01 13.40 13.71
CA PHE A 155 8.25 12.72 12.64
C PHE A 155 6.91 13.39 12.37
N LYS A 156 6.91 14.72 12.23
CA LYS A 156 5.69 15.53 12.03
C LYS A 156 4.87 15.08 10.81
N ASN A 157 5.52 14.73 9.70
CA ASN A 157 4.83 14.30 8.49
C ASN A 157 4.13 12.94 8.68
N ALA A 158 4.72 12.01 9.43
CA ALA A 158 4.08 10.75 9.75
C ALA A 158 2.84 10.95 10.63
N GLN A 159 2.92 11.89 11.58
CA GLN A 159 1.76 12.27 12.41
C GLN A 159 0.65 12.94 11.58
N GLU A 160 0.98 13.85 10.67
CA GLU A 160 0.01 14.47 9.76
C GLU A 160 -0.70 13.39 8.89
N ILE A 161 0.03 12.37 8.44
CA ILE A 161 -0.56 11.24 7.69
C ILE A 161 -1.52 10.45 8.59
N GLU A 162 -1.17 10.18 9.84
CA GLU A 162 -2.05 9.48 10.78
C GLU A 162 -3.32 10.26 11.08
N ASP A 163 -3.17 11.54 11.40
CA ASP A 163 -4.28 12.39 11.81
C ASP A 163 -5.24 12.68 10.66
N ARG A 164 -4.73 12.93 9.47
CA ARG A 164 -5.47 13.46 8.32
C ARG A 164 -5.67 12.46 7.19
N GLY A 165 -4.83 11.42 7.16
CA GLY A 165 -4.75 10.49 6.04
C GLY A 165 -5.84 9.42 6.05
N PHE A 166 -6.28 9.07 4.86
CA PHE A 166 -7.00 7.84 4.53
C PHE A 166 -6.76 7.50 3.06
N PHE A 167 -7.13 6.33 2.63
CA PHE A 167 -7.13 6.01 1.21
C PHE A 167 -8.40 5.26 0.79
N ILE A 168 -8.73 5.40 -0.48
CA ILE A 168 -9.74 4.60 -1.17
C ILE A 168 -9.06 3.69 -2.20
N GLY A 169 -9.62 2.50 -2.42
CA GLY A 169 -9.07 1.55 -3.39
C GLY A 169 -9.12 2.07 -4.83
N LEU A 170 -8.09 1.77 -5.62
CA LEU A 170 -8.08 2.00 -7.07
C LEU A 170 -8.22 0.67 -7.79
N HIS A 171 -9.36 0.45 -8.40
CA HIS A 171 -9.66 -0.79 -9.12
C HIS A 171 -8.85 -0.91 -10.42
N PRO A 172 -8.40 -2.13 -10.81
CA PRO A 172 -7.68 -2.37 -12.06
C PRO A 172 -8.59 -2.41 -13.30
N HIS A 173 -9.84 -1.96 -13.17
CA HIS A 173 -10.76 -1.71 -14.29
C HIS A 173 -11.10 -0.23 -14.38
N LYS A 174 -11.32 0.25 -15.61
CA LYS A 174 -11.67 1.64 -15.87
C LYS A 174 -12.98 2.00 -15.17
N ILE A 175 -12.97 3.03 -14.34
CA ILE A 175 -14.17 3.55 -13.67
C ILE A 175 -15.07 4.19 -14.74
N ASN A 176 -16.35 3.79 -14.80
CA ASN A 176 -17.33 4.40 -15.67
C ASN A 176 -17.73 5.80 -15.18
N GLU A 177 -18.39 6.58 -16.05
CA GLU A 177 -18.72 8.00 -15.73
C GLU A 177 -19.70 8.13 -14.56
N ASN A 178 -20.67 7.22 -14.43
CA ASN A 178 -21.66 7.28 -13.35
C ASN A 178 -21.00 7.01 -12.00
N THR A 179 -20.15 5.98 -11.93
CA THR A 179 -19.38 5.67 -10.72
C THR A 179 -18.41 6.82 -10.36
N LEU A 180 -17.76 7.43 -11.37
CA LEU A 180 -16.88 8.58 -11.15
C LEU A 180 -17.65 9.78 -10.58
N LYS A 181 -18.79 10.15 -11.19
CA LYS A 181 -19.66 11.23 -10.71
C LYS A 181 -20.14 10.97 -9.28
N TYR A 182 -20.58 9.73 -9.02
CA TYR A 182 -21.03 9.31 -7.70
C TYR A 182 -19.90 9.48 -6.65
N LEU A 183 -18.72 8.92 -6.92
CA LEU A 183 -17.57 8.99 -6.02
C LEU A 183 -17.17 10.44 -5.72
N VAL A 184 -17.08 11.27 -6.76
CA VAL A 184 -16.74 12.71 -6.64
C VAL A 184 -17.78 13.44 -5.81
N SER A 185 -19.08 13.22 -6.07
CA SER A 185 -20.15 13.86 -5.31
C SER A 185 -20.10 13.53 -3.82
N LYS A 186 -19.76 12.28 -3.45
CA LYS A 186 -19.65 11.85 -2.06
C LYS A 186 -18.39 12.41 -1.38
N LEU A 187 -17.28 12.44 -2.08
CA LEU A 187 -16.04 13.02 -1.54
C LEU A 187 -16.19 14.52 -1.22
N LEU A 188 -16.89 15.28 -2.05
CA LEU A 188 -17.10 16.71 -1.85
C LEU A 188 -17.98 17.06 -0.63
N GLN A 189 -18.61 16.07 0.03
CA GLN A 189 -19.47 16.31 1.21
C GLN A 189 -18.70 16.50 2.52
N VAL A 190 -17.36 16.40 2.54
CA VAL A 190 -16.57 16.50 3.77
C VAL A 190 -16.84 17.77 4.59
N GLY A 191 -17.17 18.88 3.92
CA GLY A 191 -17.51 20.14 4.56
C GLY A 191 -18.95 20.22 5.12
N ASN A 192 -19.85 19.39 4.61
CA ASN A 192 -21.29 19.45 4.89
C ASN A 192 -21.77 18.39 5.89
N ILE A 193 -20.87 17.55 6.39
CA ILE A 193 -21.21 16.49 7.35
C ILE A 193 -21.17 17.07 8.75
N ILE A 194 -22.34 17.28 9.32
CA ILE A 194 -22.57 17.78 10.68
C ILE A 194 -22.62 16.62 11.68
#